data_59c2c5173d6061ce999c3e7d0e53a7fa
#
_entry.id   59c2c5173d6061ce999c3e7d0e53a7fa
#
_cell.length_a   1.000
_cell.length_b   1.000
_cell.length_c   1.000
_cell.angle_alpha   90.00
_cell.angle_beta   90.00
_cell.angle_gamma   90.00
#
_symmetry.space_group_name_H-M   'P 1'
#
loop_
_entity.id
_entity.type
_entity.pdbx_description
1 polymer ?
#
loop_
_entity_poly.entity_id
_entity_poly.type
_entity_poly.pdbx_seq_one_letter_code
_entity_poly.pdbx_strand_id
1 'polypeptide(L)'
;MLFGSSGVRRRYGRDLCDLAMEIGASLTGLNARRVLIGTDTRGTGPVIENLLSAGITGTGGEVWDTGIVPTPVIGYGARFFDAGAMITASHNPEEYNGIKLFNPDGSSFSGSQQVSIEEEISCLRWTGWDNQGEIRKFDAGTPYLNAVLEHRTASPDLTLLLDCGNGA
;
A
#
# COMPACT_ATOMS: atom_id res chain seq x y z
N MET A 1 3.39 -6.71 -18.92
CA MET A 1 2.52 -5.89 -18.03
C MET A 1 2.41 -6.62 -16.69
N LEU A 2 2.99 -6.05 -15.64
CA LEU A 2 2.99 -6.62 -14.28
C LEU A 2 1.67 -6.34 -13.56
N PHE A 3 1.10 -5.16 -13.81
CA PHE A 3 -0.11 -4.65 -13.20
C PHE A 3 -1.37 -5.11 -13.93
N GLY A 4 -2.39 -5.45 -13.14
CA GLY A 4 -3.77 -5.57 -13.62
C GLY A 4 -4.58 -4.32 -13.30
N SER A 5 -5.89 -4.34 -13.57
CA SER A 5 -6.79 -3.19 -13.32
C SER A 5 -6.84 -2.70 -11.87
N SER A 6 -6.39 -3.52 -10.92
CA SER A 6 -6.47 -3.23 -9.47
C SER A 6 -5.13 -3.43 -8.75
N GLY A 7 -4.01 -3.17 -9.42
CA GLY A 7 -2.68 -3.39 -8.88
C GLY A 7 -2.08 -4.74 -9.28
N VAL A 8 -1.01 -5.12 -8.59
CA VAL A 8 -0.37 -6.44 -8.78
C VAL A 8 -1.07 -7.46 -7.89
N ARG A 9 -1.39 -8.63 -8.43
CA ARG A 9 -1.85 -9.79 -7.66
C ARG A 9 -1.19 -11.05 -8.19
N ARG A 10 -0.61 -11.84 -7.30
CA ARG A 10 0.07 -13.10 -7.61
C ARG A 10 -0.21 -14.12 -6.51
N ARG A 11 -0.04 -15.40 -6.82
CA ARG A 11 0.12 -16.41 -5.81
C ARG A 11 1.38 -16.10 -5.00
N TYR A 12 1.31 -16.22 -3.67
CA TYR A 12 2.47 -15.98 -2.81
C TYR A 12 3.61 -16.92 -3.20
N GLY A 13 4.79 -16.37 -3.36
CA GLY A 13 5.99 -17.05 -3.77
C GLY A 13 7.09 -16.05 -4.16
N ARG A 14 8.22 -16.59 -4.66
CA ARG A 14 9.40 -15.80 -4.99
C ARG A 14 9.07 -14.61 -5.89
N ASP A 15 8.31 -14.85 -6.97
CA ASP A 15 8.01 -13.81 -7.96
C ASP A 15 7.26 -12.59 -7.34
N LEU A 16 6.35 -12.83 -6.39
CA LEU A 16 5.67 -11.75 -5.69
C LEU A 16 6.60 -11.06 -4.69
N CYS A 17 7.47 -11.81 -4.04
CA CYS A 17 8.44 -11.28 -3.08
C CYS A 17 9.47 -10.36 -3.77
N ASP A 18 10.07 -10.83 -4.86
CA ASP A 18 11.03 -10.05 -5.64
C ASP A 18 10.34 -8.77 -6.18
N LEU A 19 9.14 -8.91 -6.75
CA LEU A 19 8.36 -7.81 -7.28
C LEU A 19 7.95 -6.78 -6.21
N ALA A 20 7.66 -7.20 -4.98
CA ALA A 20 7.33 -6.29 -3.90
C ALA A 20 8.50 -5.34 -3.59
N MET A 21 9.71 -5.88 -3.50
CA MET A 21 10.92 -5.08 -3.29
C MET A 21 11.19 -4.13 -4.48
N GLU A 22 11.04 -4.63 -5.72
CA GLU A 22 11.23 -3.86 -6.93
C GLU A 22 10.22 -2.70 -7.05
N ILE A 23 8.94 -2.95 -6.75
CA ILE A 23 7.91 -1.89 -6.72
C ILE A 23 8.26 -0.84 -5.65
N GLY A 24 8.66 -1.27 -4.45
CA GLY A 24 9.08 -0.35 -3.40
C GLY A 24 10.23 0.55 -3.85
N ALA A 25 11.26 -0.03 -4.45
CA ALA A 25 12.41 0.71 -4.97
C ALA A 25 12.03 1.69 -6.09
N SER A 26 11.09 1.31 -6.98
CA SER A 26 10.64 2.13 -8.09
C SER A 26 9.88 3.39 -7.66
N LEU A 27 9.17 3.35 -6.53
CA LEU A 27 8.41 4.50 -6.04
C LEU A 27 9.31 5.71 -5.80
N THR A 28 10.48 5.52 -5.22
CA THR A 28 11.43 6.62 -4.99
C THR A 28 12.03 7.17 -6.28
N GLY A 29 12.27 6.33 -7.28
CA GLY A 29 12.68 6.74 -8.63
C GLY A 29 11.63 7.64 -9.30
N LEU A 30 10.37 7.45 -8.99
CA LEU A 30 9.24 8.28 -9.43
C LEU A 30 8.93 9.45 -8.48
N ASN A 31 9.86 9.80 -7.59
CA ASN A 31 9.75 10.88 -6.60
C ASN A 31 8.73 10.66 -5.48
N ALA A 32 8.18 9.48 -5.30
CA ALA A 32 7.37 9.15 -4.14
C ALA A 32 8.30 8.74 -2.98
N ARG A 33 8.75 9.73 -2.20
CA ARG A 33 9.73 9.52 -1.12
C ARG A 33 9.11 9.17 0.21
N ARG A 34 7.88 9.58 0.46
CA ARG A 34 7.14 9.32 1.70
C ARG A 34 5.94 8.44 1.34
N VAL A 35 5.99 7.17 1.72
CA VAL A 35 4.98 6.18 1.33
C VAL A 35 4.24 5.66 2.54
N LEU A 36 2.91 5.81 2.55
CA LEU A 36 2.03 5.16 3.52
C LEU A 36 1.83 3.70 3.13
N ILE A 37 2.07 2.76 4.06
CA ILE A 37 1.85 1.33 3.84
C ILE A 37 0.85 0.79 4.87
N GLY A 38 -0.01 -0.13 4.41
CA GLY A 38 -0.85 -0.95 5.28
C GLY A 38 -1.17 -2.28 4.64
N THR A 39 -1.60 -3.22 5.47
CA THR A 39 -1.89 -4.60 5.06
C THR A 39 -3.34 -4.98 5.39
N ASP A 40 -3.86 -6.00 4.70
CA ASP A 40 -5.03 -6.73 5.16
C ASP A 40 -4.63 -7.84 6.18
N THR A 41 -5.58 -8.70 6.55
CA THR A 41 -5.38 -9.74 7.57
C THR A 41 -4.66 -11.00 7.07
N ARG A 42 -4.17 -11.03 5.83
CA ARG A 42 -3.47 -12.19 5.26
C ARG A 42 -2.15 -12.48 5.96
N GLY A 43 -1.91 -13.75 6.30
CA GLY A 43 -0.69 -14.18 6.99
C GLY A 43 0.61 -13.87 6.22
N THR A 44 0.53 -13.69 4.90
CA THR A 44 1.68 -13.31 4.05
C THR A 44 1.92 -11.80 3.98
N GLY A 45 0.99 -10.98 4.52
CA GLY A 45 1.09 -9.52 4.54
C GLY A 45 2.41 -9.00 5.08
N PRO A 46 2.85 -9.41 6.29
CA PRO A 46 4.09 -8.92 6.88
C PRO A 46 5.34 -9.18 6.04
N VAL A 47 5.40 -10.29 5.29
CA VAL A 47 6.55 -10.58 4.42
C VAL A 47 6.59 -9.61 3.25
N ILE A 48 5.46 -9.39 2.59
CA ILE A 48 5.36 -8.46 1.44
C ILE A 48 5.62 -7.02 1.90
N GLU A 49 5.10 -6.64 3.07
CA GLU A 49 5.33 -5.33 3.68
C GLU A 49 6.80 -5.06 3.94
N ASN A 50 7.51 -6.02 4.54
CA ASN A 50 8.94 -5.90 4.81
C ASN A 50 9.76 -5.76 3.51
N LEU A 51 9.42 -6.51 2.46
CA LEU A 51 10.11 -6.45 1.17
C LEU A 51 9.84 -5.13 0.44
N LEU A 52 8.59 -4.68 0.41
CA LEU A 52 8.22 -3.37 -0.15
C LEU A 52 8.94 -2.25 0.60
N SER A 53 8.95 -2.31 1.94
CA SER A 53 9.63 -1.35 2.80
C SER A 53 11.15 -1.34 2.58
N ALA A 54 11.76 -2.52 2.41
CA ALA A 54 13.19 -2.64 2.08
C ALA A 54 13.53 -1.96 0.75
N GLY A 55 12.68 -2.12 -0.28
CA GLY A 55 12.83 -1.44 -1.55
C GLY A 55 12.78 0.09 -1.41
N ILE A 56 11.77 0.61 -0.71
CA ILE A 56 11.61 2.04 -0.47
C ILE A 56 12.79 2.61 0.32
N THR A 57 13.11 2.01 1.46
CA THR A 57 14.18 2.53 2.34
C THR A 57 15.56 2.36 1.73
N GLY A 58 15.82 1.26 1.03
CA GLY A 58 17.08 1.00 0.34
C GLY A 58 17.38 1.97 -0.80
N THR A 59 16.36 2.69 -1.30
CA THR A 59 16.49 3.73 -2.31
C THR A 59 16.32 5.15 -1.74
N GLY A 60 16.31 5.28 -0.39
CA GLY A 60 16.31 6.55 0.34
C GLY A 60 14.91 7.16 0.56
N GLY A 61 13.84 6.39 0.38
CA GLY A 61 12.48 6.79 0.73
C GLY A 61 12.12 6.46 2.18
N GLU A 62 11.07 7.08 2.70
CA GLU A 62 10.53 6.83 4.04
C GLU A 62 9.25 6.01 3.95
N VAL A 63 9.13 5.03 4.83
CA VAL A 63 7.92 4.24 5.01
C VAL A 63 7.16 4.71 6.24
N TRP A 64 5.85 4.87 6.09
CA TRP A 64 4.93 5.18 7.17
C TRP A 64 3.92 4.03 7.27
N ASP A 65 4.17 3.13 8.22
CA ASP A 65 3.42 1.91 8.42
C ASP A 65 2.21 2.17 9.34
N THR A 66 1.01 1.86 8.84
CA THR A 66 -0.24 1.99 9.59
C THR A 66 -0.80 0.64 10.08
N GLY A 67 -0.10 -0.47 9.79
CA GLY A 67 -0.49 -1.81 10.22
C GLY A 67 -1.67 -2.38 9.42
N ILE A 68 -2.49 -3.18 10.10
CA ILE A 68 -3.66 -3.82 9.49
C ILE A 68 -4.81 -2.81 9.42
N VAL A 69 -5.22 -2.45 8.21
CA VAL A 69 -6.30 -1.51 7.94
C VAL A 69 -7.07 -1.89 6.68
N PRO A 70 -8.34 -1.48 6.53
CA PRO A 70 -9.05 -1.66 5.28
C PRO A 70 -8.53 -0.70 4.19
N THR A 71 -8.63 -1.13 2.94
CA THR A 71 -8.12 -0.39 1.77
C THR A 71 -8.51 1.10 1.73
N PRO A 72 -9.73 1.52 2.09
CA PRO A 72 -10.11 2.94 2.07
C PRO A 72 -9.27 3.81 3.01
N VAL A 73 -8.74 3.25 4.10
CA VAL A 73 -7.83 3.97 5.02
C VAL A 73 -6.55 4.37 4.31
N ILE A 74 -5.98 3.48 3.48
CA ILE A 74 -4.79 3.80 2.68
C ILE A 74 -5.11 4.84 1.60
N GLY A 75 -6.20 4.66 0.86
CA GLY A 75 -6.62 5.64 -0.14
C GLY A 75 -6.82 7.03 0.45
N TYR A 76 -7.50 7.14 1.61
CA TYR A 76 -7.68 8.40 2.31
C TYR A 76 -6.36 8.93 2.88
N GLY A 77 -5.58 8.08 3.55
CA GLY A 77 -4.34 8.45 4.23
C GLY A 77 -3.23 8.88 3.27
N ALA A 78 -3.24 8.41 2.02
CA ALA A 78 -2.26 8.78 1.00
C ALA A 78 -2.11 10.30 0.81
N ARG A 79 -3.16 11.10 1.12
CA ARG A 79 -3.13 12.57 1.07
C ARG A 79 -2.08 13.25 1.95
N PHE A 80 -1.58 12.54 2.95
CA PHE A 80 -0.53 13.04 3.85
C PHE A 80 0.88 12.67 3.38
N PHE A 81 0.99 11.94 2.27
CA PHE A 81 2.20 11.33 1.74
C PHE A 81 2.31 11.52 0.23
N ASP A 82 3.41 11.04 -0.35
CA ASP A 82 3.61 11.12 -1.81
C ASP A 82 2.91 9.98 -2.54
N ALA A 83 2.70 8.85 -1.84
CA ALA A 83 1.94 7.70 -2.32
C ALA A 83 1.39 6.86 -1.16
N GLY A 84 0.39 6.03 -1.45
CA GLY A 84 -0.08 4.97 -0.57
C GLY A 84 0.11 3.60 -1.20
N ALA A 85 0.41 2.59 -0.39
CA ALA A 85 0.50 1.19 -0.82
C ALA A 85 -0.32 0.29 0.10
N MET A 86 -1.32 -0.39 -0.46
CA MET A 86 -2.13 -1.38 0.24
C MET A 86 -1.70 -2.79 -0.16
N ILE A 87 -1.30 -3.58 0.82
CA ILE A 87 -0.92 -4.98 0.63
C ILE A 87 -2.15 -5.85 0.83
N THR A 88 -2.70 -6.35 -0.26
CA THR A 88 -3.95 -7.12 -0.28
C THR A 88 -4.14 -7.84 -1.60
N ALA A 89 -4.80 -8.98 -1.57
CA ALA A 89 -5.38 -9.60 -2.76
C ALA A 89 -6.92 -9.51 -2.80
N SER A 90 -7.52 -8.63 -1.97
CA SER A 90 -8.98 -8.43 -1.91
C SER A 90 -9.72 -9.74 -1.58
N HIS A 91 -10.58 -10.22 -2.48
CA HIS A 91 -11.39 -11.44 -2.33
C HIS A 91 -10.73 -12.71 -2.90
N ASN A 92 -9.48 -12.64 -3.35
CA ASN A 92 -8.78 -13.83 -3.85
C ASN A 92 -8.52 -14.82 -2.70
N PRO A 93 -8.35 -16.12 -2.98
CA PRO A 93 -7.97 -17.13 -2.01
C PRO A 93 -6.73 -16.74 -1.18
N GLU A 94 -6.56 -17.38 -0.02
CA GLU A 94 -5.54 -17.00 0.98
C GLU A 94 -4.10 -17.09 0.46
N GLU A 95 -3.84 -18.01 -0.48
CA GLU A 95 -2.53 -18.18 -1.10
C GLU A 95 -2.14 -17.04 -2.06
N TYR A 96 -3.03 -16.08 -2.34
CA TYR A 96 -2.73 -14.89 -3.12
C TYR A 96 -2.45 -13.70 -2.21
N ASN A 97 -1.56 -12.83 -2.67
CA ASN A 97 -1.41 -11.48 -2.13
C ASN A 97 -1.11 -10.50 -3.27
N GLY A 98 -0.96 -9.22 -2.95
CA GLY A 98 -0.73 -8.22 -3.98
C GLY A 98 -0.43 -6.84 -3.40
N ILE A 99 -0.20 -5.89 -4.28
CA ILE A 99 0.11 -4.51 -3.94
C ILE A 99 -0.75 -3.59 -4.81
N LYS A 100 -1.49 -2.71 -4.17
CA LYS A 100 -2.27 -1.66 -4.82
C LYS A 100 -1.71 -0.30 -4.44
N LEU A 101 -1.38 0.53 -5.43
CA LEU A 101 -0.80 1.85 -5.24
C LEU A 101 -1.86 2.95 -5.38
N PHE A 102 -1.72 3.99 -4.57
CA PHE A 102 -2.61 5.13 -4.50
C PHE A 102 -1.85 6.44 -4.63
N ASN A 103 -2.44 7.37 -5.37
CA ASN A 103 -2.02 8.77 -5.44
C ASN A 103 -2.42 9.54 -4.16
N PRO A 104 -1.83 10.72 -3.91
CA PRO A 104 -2.22 11.59 -2.80
C PRO A 104 -3.68 12.02 -2.81
N ASP A 105 -4.36 12.02 -3.96
CA ASP A 105 -5.80 12.32 -4.07
C ASP A 105 -6.70 11.11 -3.71
N GLY A 106 -6.09 9.96 -3.38
CA GLY A 106 -6.78 8.71 -3.07
C GLY A 106 -7.15 7.86 -4.29
N SER A 107 -6.88 8.32 -5.51
CA SER A 107 -7.07 7.53 -6.72
C SER A 107 -6.04 6.42 -6.83
N SER A 108 -6.40 5.31 -7.47
CA SER A 108 -5.43 4.27 -7.82
C SER A 108 -4.45 4.78 -8.88
N PHE A 109 -3.24 4.27 -8.88
CA PHE A 109 -2.27 4.56 -9.96
C PHE A 109 -2.89 4.25 -11.32
N SER A 110 -2.76 5.22 -12.23
CA SER A 110 -3.21 5.11 -13.62
C SER A 110 -2.37 4.09 -14.40
N GLY A 111 -2.86 3.67 -15.56
CA GLY A 111 -2.11 2.78 -16.46
C GLY A 111 -0.75 3.35 -16.85
N SER A 112 -0.63 4.66 -17.08
CA SER A 112 0.66 5.32 -17.38
C SER A 112 1.62 5.26 -16.20
N GLN A 113 1.14 5.50 -14.97
CA GLN A 113 1.97 5.35 -13.76
C GLN A 113 2.43 3.91 -13.53
N GLN A 114 1.58 2.93 -13.85
CA GLN A 114 1.93 1.52 -13.78
C GLN A 114 3.05 1.17 -14.77
N VAL A 115 2.98 1.69 -15.99
CA VAL A 115 4.06 1.56 -17.00
C VAL A 115 5.35 2.22 -16.48
N SER A 116 5.27 3.41 -15.90
CA SER A 116 6.46 4.06 -15.33
C SER A 116 7.11 3.25 -14.19
N ILE A 117 6.32 2.55 -13.36
CA ILE A 117 6.87 1.59 -12.38
C ILE A 117 7.61 0.46 -13.10
N GLU A 118 7.02 -0.13 -14.15
CA GLU A 118 7.64 -1.23 -14.91
C GLU A 118 8.95 -0.79 -15.57
N GLU A 119 9.02 0.43 -16.07
CA GLU A 119 10.23 1.02 -16.63
C GLU A 119 11.30 1.26 -15.57
N GLU A 120 10.93 1.83 -14.41
CA GLU A 120 11.84 2.11 -13.30
C GLU A 120 12.44 0.83 -12.70
N ILE A 121 11.69 -0.28 -12.64
CA ILE A 121 12.20 -1.60 -12.21
C ILE A 121 13.45 -2.00 -13.01
N SER A 122 13.53 -1.61 -14.29
CA SER A 122 14.67 -1.96 -15.15
C SER A 122 15.95 -1.15 -14.86
N CYS A 123 15.87 -0.08 -14.07
CA CYS A 123 16.97 0.84 -13.81
C CYS A 123 17.14 1.23 -12.34
N LEU A 124 16.69 0.39 -11.42
CA LEU A 124 16.74 0.62 -9.97
C LEU A 124 18.13 1.05 -9.49
N ARG A 125 18.17 2.06 -8.63
CA ARG A 125 19.41 2.59 -8.04
C ARG A 125 19.28 2.61 -6.53
N TRP A 126 20.07 1.79 -5.87
CA TRP A 126 20.18 1.78 -4.41
C TRP A 126 20.98 2.98 -3.94
N THR A 127 20.59 3.53 -2.81
CA THR A 127 21.34 4.62 -2.17
C THR A 127 22.61 4.12 -1.50
N GLY A 128 23.49 5.07 -1.11
CA GLY A 128 24.69 4.76 -0.32
C GLY A 128 24.33 4.31 1.11
N TRP A 129 25.28 3.71 1.79
CA TRP A 129 25.13 3.17 3.14
C TRP A 129 24.72 4.22 4.19
N ASP A 130 24.88 5.48 3.92
CA ASP A 130 24.64 6.65 4.76
C ASP A 130 23.35 7.42 4.43
N ASN A 131 22.57 6.94 3.43
CA ASN A 131 21.40 7.63 2.91
C ASN A 131 20.14 6.73 2.83
N GLN A 132 20.09 5.66 3.60
CA GLN A 132 18.86 4.85 3.68
C GLN A 132 17.74 5.66 4.32
N GLY A 133 16.51 5.33 3.90
CA GLY A 133 15.31 5.85 4.52
C GLY A 133 14.96 5.14 5.83
N GLU A 134 13.91 5.59 6.46
CA GLU A 134 13.44 5.08 7.74
C GLU A 134 12.03 4.49 7.63
N ILE A 135 11.72 3.59 8.57
CA ILE A 135 10.36 3.08 8.77
C ILE A 135 9.80 3.71 10.04
N ARG A 136 8.64 4.35 9.92
CA ARG A 136 7.93 5.00 11.01
C ARG A 136 6.51 4.47 11.12
N LYS A 137 5.89 4.60 12.29
CA LYS A 137 4.48 4.28 12.49
C LYS A 137 3.61 5.51 12.27
N PHE A 138 2.42 5.29 11.70
CA PHE A 138 1.42 6.32 11.49
C PHE A 138 0.01 5.75 11.69
N ASP A 139 -0.80 6.44 12.46
CA ASP A 139 -2.22 6.09 12.58
C ASP A 139 -3.03 6.76 11.46
N ALA A 140 -3.26 6.03 10.37
CA ALA A 140 -4.12 6.49 9.28
C ALA A 140 -5.62 6.23 9.56
N GLY A 141 -5.93 5.35 10.51
CA GLY A 141 -7.31 4.97 10.86
C GLY A 141 -8.09 6.11 11.50
N THR A 142 -7.51 6.79 12.48
CA THR A 142 -8.17 7.89 13.19
C THR A 142 -8.56 9.05 12.27
N PRO A 143 -7.68 9.61 11.41
CA PRO A 143 -8.08 10.65 10.46
C PRO A 143 -9.17 10.20 9.48
N TYR A 144 -9.10 8.97 9.00
CA TYR A 144 -10.13 8.40 8.13
C TYR A 144 -11.48 8.30 8.84
N LEU A 145 -11.51 7.74 10.04
CA LEU A 145 -12.73 7.60 10.83
C LEU A 145 -13.38 8.99 11.12
N ASN A 146 -12.58 9.96 11.51
CA ASN A 146 -13.06 11.32 11.76
C ASN A 146 -13.70 11.91 10.51
N ALA A 147 -13.07 11.79 9.34
CA ALA A 147 -13.62 12.27 8.09
C ALA A 147 -14.95 11.57 7.71
N VAL A 148 -15.07 10.27 7.95
CA VAL A 148 -16.34 9.55 7.74
C VAL A 148 -17.42 10.05 8.67
N LEU A 149 -17.10 10.29 9.94
CA LEU A 149 -18.05 10.77 10.94
C LEU A 149 -18.53 12.21 10.69
N GLU A 150 -17.71 13.08 10.09
CA GLU A 150 -18.10 14.43 9.68
C GLU A 150 -19.25 14.44 8.67
N HIS A 151 -19.35 13.38 7.85
CA HIS A 151 -20.43 13.21 6.87
C HIS A 151 -21.66 12.47 7.43
N ARG A 152 -21.67 12.18 8.73
CA ARG A 152 -22.78 11.48 9.37
C ARG A 152 -24.05 12.34 9.36
N THR A 153 -25.09 11.85 8.67
CA THR A 153 -26.45 12.33 8.80
C THR A 153 -27.14 11.71 10.01
N ALA A 154 -28.34 12.18 10.37
CA ALA A 154 -29.10 11.67 11.52
C ALA A 154 -29.13 10.13 11.55
N SER A 155 -28.95 9.58 12.75
CA SER A 155 -28.98 8.11 12.95
C SER A 155 -30.39 7.58 12.67
N PRO A 156 -30.60 6.75 11.63
CA PRO A 156 -31.88 6.07 11.48
C PRO A 156 -32.05 5.07 12.63
N ASP A 157 -33.29 4.78 12.98
CA ASP A 157 -33.64 3.72 13.94
C ASP A 157 -33.48 2.34 13.23
N LEU A 158 -32.25 1.82 13.22
CA LEU A 158 -31.88 0.58 12.53
C LEU A 158 -31.30 -0.43 13.50
N THR A 159 -31.70 -1.69 13.35
CA THR A 159 -31.02 -2.83 13.95
C THR A 159 -30.05 -3.39 12.91
N LEU A 160 -28.76 -3.47 13.25
CA LEU A 160 -27.70 -3.95 12.36
C LEU A 160 -27.16 -5.29 12.88
N LEU A 161 -26.97 -6.23 11.96
CA LEU A 161 -26.16 -7.43 12.16
C LEU A 161 -24.89 -7.27 11.32
N LEU A 162 -23.73 -7.27 11.97
CA LEU A 162 -22.44 -7.12 11.31
C LEU A 162 -21.67 -8.43 11.35
N ASP A 163 -21.33 -8.97 10.17
CA ASP A 163 -20.38 -10.06 10.00
C ASP A 163 -19.09 -9.50 9.37
N CYS A 164 -18.00 -9.49 10.12
CA CYS A 164 -16.72 -8.95 9.66
C CYS A 164 -15.99 -9.85 8.66
N GLY A 165 -16.37 -11.13 8.54
CA GLY A 165 -15.84 -12.06 7.53
C GLY A 165 -14.31 -12.19 7.51
N ASN A 166 -13.62 -12.03 8.65
CA ASN A 166 -12.16 -11.92 8.81
C ASN A 166 -11.53 -10.71 8.07
N GLY A 167 -12.30 -9.70 7.75
CA GLY A 167 -11.81 -8.45 7.15
C GLY A 167 -10.93 -7.62 8.08
N ALA A 168 -10.21 -6.63 7.50
CA ALA A 168 -9.41 -5.64 8.23
C ALA A 168 -10.28 -4.47 8.71
#